data_564b08f526300df67f23ab34fbab4b45
#
_entry.id   564b08f526300df67f23ab34fbab4b45
#
_cell.length_a   1.000
_cell.length_b   1.000
_cell.length_c   1.000
_cell.angle_alpha   90.00
_cell.angle_beta   90.00
_cell.angle_gamma   90.00
#
_symmetry.space_group_name_H-M   'P 1'
#
loop_
_entity.id
_entity.type
_entity.pdbx_description
1 polymer ?
#
loop_
_entity_poly.entity_id
_entity_poly.type
_entity_poly.pdbx_seq_one_letter_code
_entity_poly.pdbx_strand_id
1 'polypeptide(L)'
;MGLPQIINQESHMETKRNLKYYIAPPISIPTIVGLVITLVGVILALVLQSKIPGIAVIVLGLLVVMFTTGGKSNDTDIEFQARALTSDLHENSMKKFEVYEKHFLKMLRPIDLAGYDFEATEPEFYYKKGQDGTPRTNYFKAFNLIFTSERIYIYGRRLSLTNEEINETITAQYKYNQLSKAEVLEKQFKTPKGDEITYHVFKIYDADGNAILDTCIDYGADSDKAVENINRAIEVRRVEIEKRAEERAVKLREFREKVLAGEITDLPQDRLDN
;
A
#
# COMPACT_ATOMS: atom_id res chain seq x y z
N MET A 1 28.62 5.63 -16.45
CA MET A 1 28.33 4.22 -16.11
C MET A 1 28.47 3.96 -14.60
N GLY A 2 27.74 4.62 -13.69
CA GLY A 2 27.93 4.50 -12.24
C GLY A 2 26.65 4.58 -11.40
N LEU A 3 25.54 5.11 -11.94
CA LEU A 3 24.30 5.30 -11.18
C LEU A 3 23.51 4.01 -10.80
N PRO A 4 23.41 2.96 -11.64
CA PRO A 4 22.60 1.79 -11.28
C PRO A 4 23.19 0.95 -10.12
N GLN A 5 24.51 0.93 -9.96
CA GLN A 5 25.15 0.14 -8.89
C GLN A 5 25.01 0.77 -7.51
N ILE A 6 25.00 2.10 -7.44
CA ILE A 6 24.87 2.85 -6.17
C ILE A 6 23.44 2.70 -5.63
N ILE A 7 22.43 2.81 -6.50
CA ILE A 7 21.02 2.66 -6.12
C ILE A 7 20.75 1.26 -5.58
N ASN A 8 21.26 0.21 -6.22
CA ASN A 8 21.10 -1.17 -5.73
C ASN A 8 21.78 -1.42 -4.38
N GLN A 9 22.87 -0.73 -4.08
CA GLN A 9 23.63 -0.94 -2.84
C GLN A 9 22.97 -0.23 -1.65
N GLU A 10 22.37 0.95 -1.85
CA GLU A 10 21.59 1.64 -0.82
C GLU A 10 20.30 0.90 -0.48
N SER A 11 19.54 0.48 -1.47
CA SER A 11 18.31 -0.29 -1.33
C SER A 11 18.56 -1.62 -0.56
N HIS A 12 19.61 -2.34 -0.92
CA HIS A 12 19.99 -3.58 -0.23
C HIS A 12 20.44 -3.36 1.23
N MET A 13 20.98 -2.18 1.54
CA MET A 13 21.34 -1.80 2.90
C MET A 13 20.11 -1.44 3.72
N GLU A 14 19.11 -0.80 3.11
CA GLU A 14 17.84 -0.49 3.75
C GLU A 14 17.04 -1.72 4.09
N THR A 15 16.90 -2.68 3.18
CA THR A 15 16.22 -3.96 3.44
C THR A 15 16.83 -4.72 4.61
N LYS A 16 18.17 -4.77 4.72
CA LYS A 16 18.86 -5.39 5.87
C LYS A 16 18.59 -4.65 7.19
N ARG A 17 18.54 -3.32 7.18
CA ARG A 17 18.22 -2.51 8.36
C ARG A 17 16.78 -2.72 8.80
N ASN A 18 15.86 -2.84 7.83
CA ASN A 18 14.45 -3.12 8.06
C ASN A 18 14.27 -4.53 8.62
N LEU A 19 14.93 -5.53 8.08
CA LEU A 19 14.88 -6.88 8.62
C LEU A 19 15.33 -6.89 10.08
N LYS A 20 16.43 -6.20 10.42
CA LYS A 20 16.85 -6.05 11.82
C LYS A 20 15.82 -5.34 12.68
N TYR A 21 15.09 -4.37 12.14
CA TYR A 21 13.99 -3.72 12.88
C TYR A 21 12.96 -4.73 13.34
N TYR A 22 12.53 -5.67 12.49
CA TYR A 22 11.50 -6.65 12.83
C TYR A 22 12.00 -7.78 13.74
N ILE A 23 13.19 -8.33 13.48
CA ILE A 23 13.67 -9.55 14.16
C ILE A 23 14.57 -9.29 15.38
N ALA A 24 15.24 -8.13 15.43
CA ALA A 24 16.16 -7.87 16.52
C ALA A 24 15.40 -7.54 17.83
N PRO A 25 15.91 -8.03 18.97
CA PRO A 25 15.35 -7.65 20.26
C PRO A 25 15.48 -6.14 20.48
N PRO A 26 14.60 -5.53 21.32
CA PRO A 26 14.61 -4.09 21.61
C PRO A 26 15.99 -3.63 22.09
N ILE A 27 16.61 -4.42 22.94
CA ILE A 27 17.98 -4.19 23.45
C ILE A 27 18.79 -5.46 23.18
N SER A 28 19.84 -5.33 22.39
CA SER A 28 20.74 -6.46 22.12
C SER A 28 21.69 -6.72 23.27
N ILE A 29 22.12 -7.97 23.46
CA ILE A 29 23.10 -8.34 24.48
C ILE A 29 24.37 -7.47 24.41
N PRO A 30 24.95 -7.21 23.20
CA PRO A 30 26.10 -6.31 23.12
C PRO A 30 25.82 -4.87 23.55
N THR A 31 24.57 -4.37 23.37
CA THR A 31 24.18 -3.05 23.89
C THR A 31 24.21 -3.03 25.40
N ILE A 32 23.68 -4.09 26.05
CA ILE A 32 23.74 -4.22 27.51
C ILE A 32 25.21 -4.24 27.99
N VAL A 33 26.05 -5.01 27.33
CA VAL A 33 27.49 -5.05 27.63
C VAL A 33 28.14 -3.68 27.49
N GLY A 34 27.85 -2.93 26.43
CA GLY A 34 28.34 -1.57 26.23
C GLY A 34 27.89 -0.61 27.34
N LEU A 35 26.63 -0.70 27.80
CA LEU A 35 26.12 0.08 28.93
C LEU A 35 26.81 -0.26 30.24
N VAL A 36 27.07 -1.57 30.51
CA VAL A 36 27.79 -2.02 31.69
C VAL A 36 29.22 -1.50 31.69
N ILE A 37 29.92 -1.58 30.54
CA ILE A 37 31.28 -1.03 30.37
C ILE A 37 31.27 0.48 30.64
N THR A 38 30.30 1.21 30.10
CA THR A 38 30.17 2.65 30.35
C THR A 38 29.98 2.96 31.83
N LEU A 39 29.11 2.21 32.53
CA LEU A 39 28.88 2.37 33.95
C LEU A 39 30.14 2.09 34.77
N VAL A 40 30.88 1.03 34.46
CA VAL A 40 32.17 0.73 35.09
C VAL A 40 33.16 1.87 34.87
N GLY A 41 33.22 2.44 33.66
CA GLY A 41 34.05 3.58 33.35
C GLY A 41 33.72 4.82 34.19
N VAL A 42 32.43 5.09 34.45
CA VAL A 42 31.99 6.17 35.33
C VAL A 42 32.48 5.94 36.75
N ILE A 43 32.32 4.72 37.30
CA ILE A 43 32.78 4.38 38.65
C ILE A 43 34.29 4.57 38.77
N LEU A 44 35.06 4.08 37.77
CA LEU A 44 36.54 4.26 37.76
C LEU A 44 36.93 5.73 37.71
N ALA A 45 36.23 6.57 36.94
CA ALA A 45 36.53 8.00 36.83
C ALA A 45 36.23 8.72 38.16
N LEU A 46 35.32 8.20 38.99
CA LEU A 46 35.02 8.79 40.32
C LEU A 46 35.96 8.32 41.42
N VAL A 47 36.47 7.11 41.32
CA VAL A 47 37.29 6.48 42.41
C VAL A 47 38.77 6.72 42.22
N LEU A 48 39.25 6.74 40.97
CA LEU A 48 40.70 6.92 40.70
C LEU A 48 41.14 8.38 40.78
N GLN A 49 42.32 8.62 41.31
CA GLN A 49 42.94 9.97 41.34
C GLN A 49 43.17 10.51 39.92
N SER A 50 43.55 9.64 38.98
CA SER A 50 43.62 9.97 37.57
C SER A 50 42.28 9.61 36.86
N LYS A 51 41.59 10.57 36.29
CA LYS A 51 40.31 10.38 35.59
C LYS A 51 40.46 9.77 34.19
N ILE A 52 41.69 9.79 33.62
CA ILE A 52 41.95 9.36 32.24
C ILE A 52 41.53 7.92 31.95
N PRO A 53 41.86 6.91 32.78
CA PRO A 53 41.42 5.53 32.51
C PRO A 53 39.89 5.36 32.52
N GLY A 54 39.18 6.03 33.46
CA GLY A 54 37.72 5.98 33.52
C GLY A 54 37.09 6.59 32.26
N ILE A 55 37.58 7.71 31.77
CA ILE A 55 37.09 8.34 30.53
C ILE A 55 37.32 7.43 29.33
N ALA A 56 38.49 6.77 29.23
CA ALA A 56 38.77 5.85 28.14
C ALA A 56 37.77 4.65 28.11
N VAL A 57 37.42 4.11 29.28
CA VAL A 57 36.43 3.03 29.42
C VAL A 57 35.02 3.51 29.08
N ILE A 58 34.64 4.74 29.48
CA ILE A 58 33.36 5.34 29.09
C ILE A 58 33.26 5.44 27.56
N VAL A 59 34.29 5.99 26.91
CA VAL A 59 34.31 6.14 25.45
C VAL A 59 34.21 4.77 24.75
N LEU A 60 34.92 3.76 25.24
CA LEU A 60 34.84 2.40 24.70
C LEU A 60 33.42 1.83 24.83
N GLY A 61 32.80 1.95 25.99
CA GLY A 61 31.42 1.49 26.21
C GLY A 61 30.41 2.19 25.31
N LEU A 62 30.54 3.52 25.14
CA LEU A 62 29.70 4.29 24.23
C LEU A 62 29.90 3.88 22.76
N LEU A 63 31.13 3.62 22.33
CA LEU A 63 31.40 3.11 20.98
C LEU A 63 30.71 1.76 20.78
N VAL A 64 30.79 0.82 21.72
CA VAL A 64 30.09 -0.47 21.64
C VAL A 64 28.59 -0.25 21.50
N VAL A 65 27.99 0.64 22.29
CA VAL A 65 26.56 0.99 22.18
C VAL A 65 26.25 1.55 20.81
N MET A 66 27.02 2.51 20.31
CA MET A 66 26.81 3.11 18.97
C MET A 66 26.87 2.08 17.86
N PHE A 67 27.88 1.20 17.86
CA PHE A 67 28.01 0.15 16.84
C PHE A 67 26.89 -0.90 16.89
N THR A 68 26.35 -1.16 18.07
CA THR A 68 25.29 -2.18 18.24
C THR A 68 23.88 -1.65 18.05
N THR A 69 23.63 -0.37 18.33
CA THR A 69 22.34 0.30 18.07
C THR A 69 22.28 0.89 16.66
N GLY A 70 23.41 1.27 16.10
CA GLY A 70 23.51 1.69 14.71
C GLY A 70 23.21 0.55 13.75
N GLY A 71 22.48 0.81 12.66
CA GLY A 71 22.24 -0.16 11.59
C GLY A 71 20.94 -0.98 11.69
N LYS A 72 19.97 -0.57 12.52
CA LYS A 72 18.56 -0.96 12.40
C LYS A 72 17.71 0.27 12.10
N SER A 73 16.64 0.08 11.33
CA SER A 73 15.61 1.11 11.13
C SER A 73 14.84 1.36 12.44
N ASN A 74 14.27 2.54 12.59
CA ASN A 74 13.32 2.87 13.64
C ASN A 74 11.89 2.96 13.08
N ASP A 75 10.90 3.24 13.93
CA ASP A 75 9.48 3.33 13.52
C ASP A 75 9.27 4.42 12.46
N THR A 76 9.95 5.56 12.60
CA THR A 76 9.88 6.68 11.66
C THR A 76 10.50 6.34 10.31
N ASP A 77 11.64 5.61 10.30
CA ASP A 77 12.30 5.18 9.07
C ASP A 77 11.39 4.23 8.27
N ILE A 78 10.75 3.27 8.95
CA ILE A 78 9.80 2.32 8.34
C ILE A 78 8.61 3.05 7.73
N GLU A 79 8.01 3.96 8.49
CA GLU A 79 6.87 4.75 8.03
C GLU A 79 7.24 5.65 6.85
N PHE A 80 8.40 6.31 6.91
CA PHE A 80 8.87 7.14 5.82
C PHE A 80 9.09 6.33 4.52
N GLN A 81 9.70 5.14 4.62
CA GLN A 81 9.91 4.27 3.47
C GLN A 81 8.58 3.78 2.89
N ALA A 82 7.64 3.33 3.73
CA ALA A 82 6.33 2.90 3.27
C ALA A 82 5.61 4.03 2.51
N ARG A 83 5.62 5.26 3.03
CA ARG A 83 5.01 6.42 2.38
C ARG A 83 5.76 6.86 1.12
N ALA A 84 7.08 6.84 1.14
CA ALA A 84 7.89 7.23 -0.02
C ALA A 84 7.65 6.31 -1.22
N LEU A 85 7.50 4.99 -0.99
CA LEU A 85 7.21 4.00 -2.02
C LEU A 85 5.81 4.17 -2.66
N THR A 86 4.93 4.95 -2.04
CA THR A 86 3.55 5.17 -2.51
C THR A 86 3.31 6.58 -3.04
N SER A 87 4.27 7.49 -2.89
CA SER A 87 4.11 8.91 -3.21
C SER A 87 3.81 9.21 -4.68
N ASP A 88 4.20 8.34 -5.60
CA ASP A 88 4.05 8.49 -7.04
C ASP A 88 2.91 7.63 -7.64
N LEU A 89 2.10 6.95 -6.78
CA LEU A 89 1.04 6.05 -7.24
C LEU A 89 0.02 6.75 -8.14
N HIS A 90 -0.44 7.93 -7.76
CA HIS A 90 -1.43 8.67 -8.53
C HIS A 90 -0.92 9.05 -9.93
N GLU A 91 0.31 9.58 -10.00
CA GLU A 91 0.92 9.96 -11.28
C GLU A 91 1.16 8.74 -12.18
N ASN A 92 1.67 7.65 -11.60
CA ASN A 92 1.89 6.40 -12.34
C ASN A 92 0.57 5.75 -12.78
N SER A 93 -0.48 5.86 -11.98
CA SER A 93 -1.83 5.40 -12.33
C SER A 93 -2.36 6.15 -13.56
N MET A 94 -2.30 7.49 -13.55
CA MET A 94 -2.71 8.31 -14.68
C MET A 94 -1.93 7.99 -15.95
N LYS A 95 -0.60 7.85 -15.85
CA LYS A 95 0.26 7.49 -16.99
C LYS A 95 -0.06 6.09 -17.51
N LYS A 96 -0.24 5.12 -16.62
CA LYS A 96 -0.48 3.72 -17.00
C LYS A 96 -1.77 3.54 -17.78
N PHE A 97 -2.83 4.25 -17.39
CA PHE A 97 -4.15 4.12 -18.00
C PHE A 97 -4.46 5.23 -19.02
N GLU A 98 -3.52 6.16 -19.24
CA GLU A 98 -3.71 7.33 -20.12
C GLU A 98 -4.94 8.17 -19.73
N VAL A 99 -5.25 8.23 -18.43
CA VAL A 99 -6.40 8.93 -17.87
C VAL A 99 -5.95 10.27 -17.30
N TYR A 100 -6.66 11.33 -17.66
CA TYR A 100 -6.38 12.70 -17.22
C TYR A 100 -7.52 13.21 -16.33
N GLU A 101 -7.28 14.24 -15.54
CA GLU A 101 -8.26 14.84 -14.61
C GLU A 101 -9.62 15.17 -15.26
N LYS A 102 -9.64 15.59 -16.54
CA LYS A 102 -10.86 15.84 -17.30
C LYS A 102 -11.79 14.63 -17.45
N HIS A 103 -11.26 13.40 -17.27
CA HIS A 103 -12.01 12.15 -17.37
C HIS A 103 -12.57 11.71 -16.02
N PHE A 104 -12.14 12.33 -14.91
CA PHE A 104 -12.56 11.94 -13.58
C PHE A 104 -14.04 12.24 -13.34
N LEU A 105 -14.66 11.41 -12.53
CA LEU A 105 -16.00 11.70 -12.02
C LEU A 105 -15.96 12.95 -11.14
N LYS A 106 -16.79 13.94 -11.43
CA LYS A 106 -16.86 15.17 -10.63
C LYS A 106 -17.26 14.92 -9.18
N MET A 107 -18.03 13.87 -8.93
CA MET A 107 -18.56 13.51 -7.61
C MET A 107 -17.61 12.64 -6.79
N LEU A 108 -16.58 12.04 -7.42
CA LEU A 108 -15.69 11.10 -6.76
C LEU A 108 -14.26 11.32 -7.23
N ARG A 109 -13.47 11.93 -6.36
CA ARG A 109 -12.03 12.14 -6.62
C ARG A 109 -11.29 10.81 -6.56
N PRO A 110 -10.10 10.70 -7.17
CA PRO A 110 -9.22 9.57 -6.96
C PRO A 110 -8.99 9.32 -5.47
N ILE A 111 -8.93 8.05 -5.10
CA ILE A 111 -8.77 7.61 -3.71
C ILE A 111 -7.48 6.84 -3.58
N ASP A 112 -6.64 7.25 -2.65
CA ASP A 112 -5.44 6.52 -2.25
C ASP A 112 -5.76 5.67 -1.02
N LEU A 113 -5.45 4.38 -1.11
CA LEU A 113 -5.60 3.40 -0.04
C LEU A 113 -4.22 2.83 0.26
N ALA A 114 -3.82 2.81 1.52
CA ALA A 114 -2.54 2.23 1.90
C ALA A 114 -2.60 1.67 3.32
N GLY A 115 -1.82 0.63 3.58
CA GLY A 115 -1.70 0.06 4.91
C GLY A 115 -0.75 -1.13 4.97
N TYR A 116 -0.37 -1.49 6.19
CA TYR A 116 0.41 -2.69 6.47
C TYR A 116 -0.43 -3.95 6.24
N ASP A 117 0.09 -4.89 5.44
CA ASP A 117 -0.64 -6.10 5.07
C ASP A 117 -0.55 -7.15 6.20
N PHE A 118 -1.61 -7.30 6.97
CA PHE A 118 -1.75 -8.31 8.01
C PHE A 118 -2.23 -9.68 7.48
N GLU A 119 -2.57 -9.75 6.19
CA GLU A 119 -3.06 -10.96 5.53
C GLU A 119 -2.00 -11.63 4.64
N ALA A 120 -0.78 -11.12 4.66
CA ALA A 120 0.33 -11.69 3.91
C ALA A 120 0.61 -13.14 4.37
N THR A 121 0.73 -14.06 3.41
CA THR A 121 0.92 -15.49 3.64
C THR A 121 2.33 -15.97 3.32
N GLU A 122 3.21 -15.08 2.97
CA GLU A 122 4.59 -15.37 2.63
C GLU A 122 5.38 -15.93 3.81
N PRO A 123 6.37 -16.82 3.56
CA PRO A 123 7.18 -17.44 4.62
C PRO A 123 7.95 -16.44 5.49
N GLU A 124 8.31 -15.28 4.90
CA GLU A 124 9.06 -14.21 5.58
C GLU A 124 8.14 -13.12 6.12
N PHE A 125 7.01 -13.50 6.70
CA PHE A 125 6.10 -12.55 7.36
C PHE A 125 6.64 -12.17 8.74
N TYR A 126 6.91 -10.89 8.92
CA TYR A 126 7.36 -10.33 10.19
C TYR A 126 6.36 -9.29 10.70
N TYR A 127 6.15 -9.30 12.01
CA TYR A 127 5.28 -8.37 12.71
C TYR A 127 6.04 -7.69 13.85
N LYS A 128 5.79 -6.41 14.04
CA LYS A 128 6.26 -5.65 15.19
C LYS A 128 5.28 -4.56 15.60
N LYS A 129 5.06 -4.42 16.90
CA LYS A 129 4.44 -3.24 17.48
C LYS A 129 5.52 -2.21 17.73
N GLY A 130 5.40 -1.02 17.12
CA GLY A 130 6.32 0.08 17.28
C GLY A 130 6.30 0.66 18.69
N GLN A 131 7.24 1.54 18.99
CA GLN A 131 7.26 2.28 20.27
C GLN A 131 6.08 3.27 20.36
N ASP A 132 5.58 3.74 19.24
CA ASP A 132 4.38 4.54 19.10
C ASP A 132 3.07 3.76 19.30
N GLY A 133 3.17 2.45 19.54
CA GLY A 133 2.03 1.54 19.70
C GLY A 133 1.43 1.05 18.39
N THR A 134 1.87 1.57 17.23
CA THR A 134 1.34 1.20 15.91
C THR A 134 1.83 -0.19 15.50
N PRO A 135 0.93 -1.10 15.14
CA PRO A 135 1.29 -2.41 14.61
C PRO A 135 1.76 -2.28 13.17
N ARG A 136 2.89 -2.91 12.84
CA ARG A 136 3.49 -2.90 11.51
C ARG A 136 3.89 -4.30 11.09
N THR A 137 3.65 -4.64 9.82
CA THR A 137 4.20 -5.82 9.17
C THR A 137 5.29 -5.40 8.19
N ASN A 138 6.10 -6.35 7.75
CA ASN A 138 7.09 -6.07 6.70
C ASN A 138 6.46 -5.99 5.30
N TYR A 139 5.17 -6.26 5.16
CA TYR A 139 4.41 -6.11 3.92
C TYR A 139 3.53 -4.87 3.97
N PHE A 140 3.51 -4.15 2.86
CA PHE A 140 2.73 -2.94 2.70
C PHE A 140 2.03 -2.96 1.34
N LYS A 141 0.76 -2.62 1.32
CA LYS A 141 -0.03 -2.46 0.10
C LYS A 141 -0.47 -1.02 -0.04
N ALA A 142 -0.40 -0.51 -1.27
CA ALA A 142 -0.96 0.79 -1.57
C ALA A 142 -1.59 0.78 -2.96
N PHE A 143 -2.75 1.44 -3.07
CA PHE A 143 -3.55 1.50 -4.28
C PHE A 143 -4.03 2.92 -4.54
N ASN A 144 -4.04 3.31 -5.80
CA ASN A 144 -4.75 4.48 -6.30
C ASN A 144 -5.93 4.02 -7.14
N LEU A 145 -7.12 4.51 -6.79
CA LEU A 145 -8.37 4.23 -7.49
C LEU A 145 -8.79 5.47 -8.28
N ILE A 146 -8.91 5.36 -9.59
CA ILE A 146 -9.39 6.42 -10.46
C ILE A 146 -10.78 6.06 -10.99
N PHE A 147 -11.73 6.97 -10.82
CA PHE A 147 -13.12 6.80 -11.21
C PHE A 147 -13.43 7.69 -12.41
N THR A 148 -13.83 7.07 -13.51
CA THR A 148 -14.26 7.78 -14.73
C THR A 148 -15.75 7.52 -14.98
N SER A 149 -16.30 8.10 -16.05
CA SER A 149 -17.70 7.88 -16.43
C SER A 149 -18.03 6.43 -16.79
N GLU A 150 -17.03 5.60 -17.15
CA GLU A 150 -17.24 4.26 -17.68
C GLU A 150 -16.65 3.15 -16.82
N ARG A 151 -15.54 3.45 -16.12
CA ARG A 151 -14.71 2.44 -15.46
C ARG A 151 -14.09 2.95 -14.16
N ILE A 152 -13.74 2.00 -13.32
CA ILE A 152 -12.79 2.16 -12.23
C ILE A 152 -11.45 1.60 -12.69
N TYR A 153 -10.38 2.37 -12.51
CA TYR A 153 -9.01 1.95 -12.72
C TYR A 153 -8.34 1.75 -11.37
N ILE A 154 -7.66 0.65 -11.22
CA ILE A 154 -6.94 0.25 -10.01
C ILE A 154 -5.46 0.14 -10.36
N TYR A 155 -4.64 0.97 -9.76
CA TYR A 155 -3.20 0.87 -9.82
C TYR A 155 -2.66 0.71 -8.41
N GLY A 156 -1.88 -0.32 -8.17
CA GLY A 156 -1.36 -0.59 -6.84
C GLY A 156 0.04 -1.17 -6.85
N ARG A 157 0.63 -1.15 -5.67
CA ARG A 157 1.90 -1.80 -5.36
C ARG A 157 1.74 -2.64 -4.11
N ARG A 158 2.28 -3.82 -4.18
CA ARG A 158 2.55 -4.66 -3.02
C ARG A 158 4.05 -4.65 -2.79
N LEU A 159 4.45 -4.30 -1.59
CA LEU A 159 5.83 -4.02 -1.25
C LEU A 159 6.24 -4.84 -0.04
N SER A 160 7.46 -5.39 -0.07
CA SER A 160 8.13 -5.89 1.11
C SER A 160 9.24 -4.95 1.53
N LEU A 161 9.19 -4.50 2.77
CA LEU A 161 10.22 -3.65 3.36
C LEU A 161 11.51 -4.42 3.70
N THR A 162 11.48 -5.75 3.61
CA THR A 162 12.60 -6.64 3.95
C THR A 162 13.14 -7.44 2.77
N ASN A 163 12.40 -7.47 1.64
CA ASN A 163 12.79 -8.19 0.43
C ASN A 163 12.19 -7.54 -0.80
N GLU A 164 12.97 -6.79 -1.55
CA GLU A 164 12.49 -6.05 -2.74
C GLU A 164 12.17 -6.97 -3.94
N GLU A 165 12.69 -8.19 -3.98
CA GLU A 165 12.49 -9.11 -5.10
C GLU A 165 11.03 -9.54 -5.27
N ILE A 166 10.24 -9.43 -4.19
CA ILE A 166 8.80 -9.78 -4.20
C ILE A 166 7.87 -8.58 -4.39
N ASN A 167 8.44 -7.41 -4.65
CA ASN A 167 7.65 -6.21 -4.94
C ASN A 167 6.94 -6.37 -6.29
N GLU A 168 5.65 -6.09 -6.30
CA GLU A 168 4.84 -6.20 -7.51
C GLU A 168 3.99 -4.96 -7.75
N THR A 169 3.69 -4.72 -9.02
CA THR A 169 2.73 -3.69 -9.45
C THR A 169 1.46 -4.37 -9.92
N ILE A 170 0.33 -3.97 -9.35
CA ILE A 170 -0.99 -4.50 -9.64
C ILE A 170 -1.74 -3.48 -10.47
N THR A 171 -2.27 -3.90 -11.62
CA THR A 171 -3.10 -3.04 -12.48
C THR A 171 -4.36 -3.76 -12.90
N ALA A 172 -5.50 -3.10 -12.76
CA ALA A 172 -6.79 -3.63 -13.19
C ALA A 172 -7.73 -2.49 -13.62
N GLN A 173 -8.74 -2.84 -14.41
CA GLN A 173 -9.80 -1.92 -14.78
C GLN A 173 -11.13 -2.67 -14.89
N TYR A 174 -12.19 -2.08 -14.36
CA TYR A 174 -13.51 -2.70 -14.34
C TYR A 174 -14.58 -1.70 -14.78
N LYS A 175 -15.54 -2.16 -15.59
CA LYS A 175 -16.76 -1.40 -15.87
C LYS A 175 -17.68 -1.48 -14.66
N TYR A 176 -18.52 -0.46 -14.44
CA TYR A 176 -19.41 -0.43 -13.28
C TYR A 176 -20.42 -1.58 -13.24
N ASN A 177 -20.84 -2.10 -14.40
CA ASN A 177 -21.73 -3.27 -14.46
C ASN A 177 -21.03 -4.60 -14.08
N GLN A 178 -19.71 -4.62 -13.96
CA GLN A 178 -18.93 -5.76 -13.47
C GLN A 178 -18.71 -5.70 -11.95
N LEU A 179 -19.16 -4.63 -11.30
CA LEU A 179 -18.94 -4.38 -9.88
C LEU A 179 -20.23 -4.55 -9.09
N SER A 180 -20.09 -5.06 -7.87
CA SER A 180 -21.19 -5.26 -6.93
C SER A 180 -21.20 -4.17 -5.85
N LYS A 181 -20.16 -4.13 -5.03
CA LYS A 181 -20.04 -3.22 -3.89
C LYS A 181 -18.60 -2.99 -3.48
N ALA A 182 -18.41 -1.95 -2.66
CA ALA A 182 -17.23 -1.77 -1.82
C ALA A 182 -17.64 -1.86 -0.35
N GLU A 183 -16.75 -2.35 0.52
CA GLU A 183 -16.96 -2.38 1.97
C GLU A 183 -15.64 -2.32 2.72
N VAL A 184 -15.71 -1.93 4.00
CA VAL A 184 -14.61 -2.08 4.96
C VAL A 184 -15.00 -3.13 5.96
N LEU A 185 -14.11 -4.08 6.19
CA LEU A 185 -14.28 -5.17 7.15
C LEU A 185 -13.29 -4.99 8.30
N GLU A 186 -13.79 -5.08 9.52
CA GLU A 186 -12.94 -5.21 10.70
C GLU A 186 -12.50 -6.67 10.83
N LYS A 187 -11.20 -6.88 11.01
CA LYS A 187 -10.60 -8.19 11.21
C LYS A 187 -9.64 -8.17 12.40
N GLN A 188 -9.29 -9.35 12.86
CA GLN A 188 -8.36 -9.54 13.97
C GLN A 188 -7.17 -10.38 13.52
N PHE A 189 -5.98 -9.90 13.88
CA PHE A 189 -4.73 -10.61 13.72
C PHE A 189 -4.22 -11.04 15.09
N LYS A 190 -3.99 -12.34 15.27
CA LYS A 190 -3.41 -12.87 16.49
C LYS A 190 -1.89 -12.92 16.35
N THR A 191 -1.21 -12.14 17.19
CA THR A 191 0.25 -12.12 17.19
C THR A 191 0.84 -13.45 17.68
N PRO A 192 2.11 -13.74 17.36
CA PRO A 192 2.81 -14.93 17.92
C PRO A 192 2.88 -14.93 19.45
N LYS A 193 2.73 -13.75 20.10
CA LYS A 193 2.70 -13.60 21.55
C LYS A 193 1.32 -13.78 22.16
N GLY A 194 0.29 -13.93 21.33
CA GLY A 194 -1.10 -14.09 21.76
C GLY A 194 -1.91 -12.81 21.87
N ASP A 195 -1.32 -11.64 21.62
CA ASP A 195 -2.06 -10.37 21.57
C ASP A 195 -2.97 -10.35 20.34
N GLU A 196 -4.15 -9.78 20.46
CA GLU A 196 -5.07 -9.56 19.34
C GLU A 196 -4.98 -8.11 18.88
N ILE A 197 -4.87 -7.93 17.54
CA ILE A 197 -4.79 -6.64 16.89
C ILE A 197 -5.96 -6.53 15.95
N THR A 198 -6.76 -5.49 16.13
CA THR A 198 -7.82 -5.14 15.20
C THR A 198 -7.24 -4.31 14.06
N TYR A 199 -7.59 -4.67 12.84
CA TYR A 199 -7.23 -3.96 11.62
C TYR A 199 -8.40 -3.92 10.66
N HIS A 200 -8.36 -3.04 9.67
CA HIS A 200 -9.44 -2.86 8.72
C HIS A 200 -8.98 -3.19 7.31
N VAL A 201 -9.85 -3.86 6.56
CA VAL A 201 -9.62 -4.28 5.19
C VAL A 201 -10.65 -3.65 4.30
N PHE A 202 -10.20 -2.86 3.33
CA PHE A 202 -11.04 -2.33 2.27
C PHE A 202 -11.13 -3.33 1.13
N LYS A 203 -12.35 -3.62 0.69
CA LYS A 203 -12.62 -4.55 -0.41
C LYS A 203 -13.54 -3.94 -1.44
N ILE A 204 -13.28 -4.28 -2.72
CA ILE A 204 -14.24 -4.08 -3.81
C ILE A 204 -14.55 -5.45 -4.38
N TYR A 205 -15.83 -5.72 -4.65
CA TYR A 205 -16.31 -6.98 -5.17
C TYR A 205 -16.82 -6.83 -6.60
N ASP A 206 -16.60 -7.86 -7.41
CA ASP A 206 -17.24 -8.02 -8.71
C ASP A 206 -18.70 -8.45 -8.57
N ALA A 207 -19.40 -8.58 -9.71
CA ALA A 207 -20.79 -9.00 -9.77
C ALA A 207 -20.98 -10.45 -9.30
N ASP A 208 -19.94 -11.28 -9.35
CA ASP A 208 -19.97 -12.69 -8.92
C ASP A 208 -19.64 -12.84 -7.42
N GLY A 209 -19.30 -11.73 -6.75
CA GLY A 209 -18.99 -11.69 -5.32
C GLY A 209 -17.52 -11.98 -5.00
N ASN A 210 -16.63 -12.02 -5.99
CA ASN A 210 -15.20 -12.17 -5.75
C ASN A 210 -14.58 -10.81 -5.41
N ALA A 211 -13.66 -10.79 -4.44
CA ALA A 211 -12.90 -9.59 -4.13
C ALA A 211 -11.89 -9.31 -5.24
N ILE A 212 -12.06 -8.19 -5.95
CA ILE A 212 -11.14 -7.71 -7.01
C ILE A 212 -10.09 -6.74 -6.48
N LEU A 213 -10.33 -6.18 -5.32
CA LEU A 213 -9.39 -5.39 -4.53
C LEU A 213 -9.55 -5.80 -3.07
N ASP A 214 -8.40 -6.02 -2.43
CA ASP A 214 -8.28 -6.39 -1.03
C ASP A 214 -7.02 -5.74 -0.46
N THR A 215 -7.19 -4.78 0.46
CA THR A 215 -6.06 -4.06 1.05
C THR A 215 -6.37 -3.61 2.47
N CYS A 216 -5.40 -3.77 3.36
CA CYS A 216 -5.47 -3.16 4.68
C CYS A 216 -5.39 -1.64 4.56
N ILE A 217 -6.10 -0.94 5.42
CA ILE A 217 -6.13 0.52 5.45
C ILE A 217 -6.03 1.06 6.88
N ASP A 218 -5.52 2.28 7.00
CA ASP A 218 -5.69 3.08 8.20
C ASP A 218 -7.13 3.60 8.22
N TYR A 219 -7.97 2.98 9.06
CA TYR A 219 -9.39 3.29 9.13
C TYR A 219 -9.65 4.62 9.84
N GLY A 220 -10.57 5.41 9.26
CA GLY A 220 -11.03 6.67 9.83
C GLY A 220 -12.37 7.11 9.22
N ALA A 221 -12.92 8.22 9.68
CA ALA A 221 -14.22 8.76 9.22
C ALA A 221 -14.30 8.95 7.69
N ASP A 222 -13.18 9.21 7.03
CA ASP A 222 -13.14 9.33 5.57
C ASP A 222 -13.27 7.98 4.86
N SER A 223 -12.95 6.87 5.52
CA SER A 223 -13.04 5.52 4.94
C SER A 223 -14.49 5.11 4.67
N ASP A 224 -15.39 5.34 5.62
CA ASP A 224 -16.83 5.04 5.46
C ASP A 224 -17.44 5.90 4.36
N LYS A 225 -17.09 7.18 4.33
CA LYS A 225 -17.54 8.10 3.32
C LYS A 225 -17.03 7.73 1.91
N ALA A 226 -15.80 7.24 1.81
CA ALA A 226 -15.24 6.72 0.57
C ALA A 226 -16.04 5.51 0.08
N VAL A 227 -16.34 4.55 0.96
CA VAL A 227 -17.18 3.38 0.65
C VAL A 227 -18.57 3.80 0.18
N GLU A 228 -19.24 4.72 0.89
CA GLU A 228 -20.57 5.22 0.49
C GLU A 228 -20.54 5.85 -0.90
N ASN A 229 -19.56 6.71 -1.17
CA ASN A 229 -19.42 7.38 -2.46
C ASN A 229 -19.11 6.40 -3.59
N ILE A 230 -18.28 5.38 -3.35
CA ILE A 230 -17.98 4.34 -4.34
C ILE A 230 -19.25 3.54 -4.65
N ASN A 231 -19.98 3.08 -3.64
CA ASN A 231 -21.20 2.32 -3.82
C ASN A 231 -22.25 3.11 -4.58
N ARG A 232 -22.42 4.39 -4.24
CA ARG A 232 -23.30 5.30 -4.99
C ARG A 232 -22.86 5.44 -6.45
N ALA A 233 -21.55 5.58 -6.71
CA ALA A 233 -21.04 5.65 -8.08
C ALA A 233 -21.28 4.37 -8.86
N ILE A 234 -21.07 3.20 -8.24
CA ILE A 234 -21.36 1.89 -8.85
C ILE A 234 -22.83 1.80 -9.25
N GLU A 235 -23.75 2.11 -8.33
CA GLU A 235 -25.18 2.04 -8.56
C GLU A 235 -25.66 2.98 -9.68
N VAL A 236 -25.33 4.26 -9.57
CA VAL A 236 -25.74 5.29 -10.55
C VAL A 236 -25.19 4.97 -11.93
N ARG A 237 -23.92 4.56 -12.03
CA ARG A 237 -23.30 4.27 -13.33
C ARG A 237 -23.78 2.96 -13.94
N ARG A 238 -24.09 1.97 -13.13
CA ARG A 238 -24.69 0.73 -13.61
C ARG A 238 -26.02 0.99 -14.28
N VAL A 239 -26.91 1.74 -13.62
CA VAL A 239 -28.22 2.12 -14.17
C VAL A 239 -28.08 2.93 -15.47
N GLU A 240 -27.17 3.89 -15.52
CA GLU A 240 -26.92 4.68 -16.73
C GLU A 240 -26.38 3.82 -17.90
N ILE A 241 -25.50 2.86 -17.61
CA ILE A 241 -24.95 1.94 -18.63
C ILE A 241 -26.05 1.05 -19.18
N GLU A 242 -26.89 0.46 -18.30
CA GLU A 242 -28.03 -0.38 -18.68
C GLU A 242 -29.00 0.41 -19.56
N LYS A 243 -29.40 1.60 -19.14
CA LYS A 243 -30.27 2.48 -19.94
C LYS A 243 -29.70 2.79 -21.32
N ARG A 244 -28.43 3.15 -21.41
CA ARG A 244 -27.76 3.39 -22.71
C ARG A 244 -27.72 2.12 -23.59
N ALA A 245 -27.54 0.95 -22.98
CA ALA A 245 -27.56 -0.32 -23.70
C ALA A 245 -28.96 -0.61 -24.27
N GLU A 246 -30.03 -0.38 -23.49
CA GLU A 246 -31.42 -0.52 -23.95
C GLU A 246 -31.73 0.47 -25.08
N GLU A 247 -31.38 1.73 -24.93
CA GLU A 247 -31.57 2.75 -25.98
C GLU A 247 -30.85 2.38 -27.29
N ARG A 248 -29.63 1.82 -27.19
CA ARG A 248 -28.88 1.33 -28.35
C ARG A 248 -29.56 0.11 -28.98
N ALA A 249 -30.08 -0.80 -28.16
CA ALA A 249 -30.76 -1.99 -28.65
C ALA A 249 -32.08 -1.62 -29.39
N VAL A 250 -32.83 -0.64 -28.88
CA VAL A 250 -34.03 -0.12 -29.54
C VAL A 250 -33.66 0.51 -30.89
N LYS A 251 -32.67 1.41 -30.92
CA LYS A 251 -32.21 2.06 -32.17
C LYS A 251 -31.71 1.04 -33.20
N LEU A 252 -31.06 -0.03 -32.73
CA LEU A 252 -30.58 -1.09 -33.63
C LEU A 252 -31.73 -1.91 -34.22
N ARG A 253 -32.81 -2.17 -33.44
CA ARG A 253 -34.02 -2.82 -33.95
C ARG A 253 -34.71 -1.96 -34.99
N GLU A 254 -34.96 -0.70 -34.66
CA GLU A 254 -35.57 0.27 -35.62
C GLU A 254 -34.76 0.38 -36.91
N PHE A 255 -33.44 0.42 -36.81
CA PHE A 255 -32.56 0.45 -37.98
C PHE A 255 -32.69 -0.84 -38.82
N ARG A 256 -32.70 -2.01 -38.18
CA ARG A 256 -32.90 -3.29 -38.87
C ARG A 256 -34.26 -3.37 -39.58
N GLU A 257 -35.30 -2.89 -38.95
CA GLU A 257 -36.64 -2.86 -39.55
C GLU A 257 -36.67 -1.95 -40.78
N LYS A 258 -36.06 -0.77 -40.74
CA LYS A 258 -35.94 0.14 -41.89
C LYS A 258 -35.12 -0.44 -43.04
N VAL A 259 -34.04 -1.17 -42.74
CA VAL A 259 -33.26 -1.90 -43.75
C VAL A 259 -34.09 -3.00 -44.39
N LEU A 260 -34.84 -3.78 -43.60
CA LEU A 260 -35.71 -4.83 -44.12
C LEU A 260 -36.90 -4.30 -44.92
N ALA A 261 -37.39 -3.11 -44.57
CA ALA A 261 -38.45 -2.41 -45.33
C ALA A 261 -37.95 -1.78 -46.66
N GLY A 262 -36.65 -1.82 -46.93
CA GLY A 262 -36.05 -1.22 -48.11
C GLY A 262 -35.95 0.31 -48.08
N GLU A 263 -36.18 0.92 -46.92
CA GLU A 263 -36.12 2.37 -46.72
C GLU A 263 -34.66 2.90 -46.65
N ILE A 264 -33.71 2.02 -46.34
CA ILE A 264 -32.29 2.34 -46.26
C ILE A 264 -31.54 1.35 -47.15
N THR A 265 -31.04 1.82 -48.31
CA THR A 265 -30.28 1.04 -49.28
C THR A 265 -28.76 1.19 -49.12
N ASP A 266 -28.32 2.29 -48.54
CA ASP A 266 -26.90 2.57 -48.29
C ASP A 266 -26.53 2.32 -46.84
N LEU A 267 -25.87 1.21 -46.55
CA LEU A 267 -25.22 0.92 -45.26
C LEU A 267 -23.92 1.74 -45.18
N PRO A 268 -23.81 2.69 -44.25
CA PRO A 268 -22.51 3.32 -43.99
C PRO A 268 -21.56 2.24 -43.44
N GLN A 269 -20.56 1.86 -44.20
CA GLN A 269 -19.57 0.83 -43.84
C GLN A 269 -18.77 1.19 -42.56
N ASP A 270 -18.74 2.44 -42.17
CA ASP A 270 -17.92 2.96 -41.07
C ASP A 270 -18.51 2.75 -39.66
N ARG A 271 -19.65 2.07 -39.47
CA ARG A 271 -20.31 1.90 -38.16
C ARG A 271 -20.34 0.48 -37.60
N LEU A 272 -19.66 -0.46 -38.24
CA LEU A 272 -19.64 -1.84 -37.78
C LEU A 272 -18.39 -2.19 -36.96
N ASP A 273 -17.39 -1.29 -36.90
CA ASP A 273 -16.08 -1.56 -36.29
C ASP A 273 -15.79 -0.76 -35.00
N ASN A 274 -16.81 -0.23 -34.25
CA ASN A 274 -16.59 0.41 -32.97
C ASN A 274 -17.54 -0.10 -31.89
#